data_c41f79d0fa37207fbfd84e66e4816de9
#
_entry.id   c41f79d0fa37207fbfd84e66e4816de9
#
_cell.length_a   1.000
_cell.length_b   1.000
_cell.length_c   1.000
_cell.angle_alpha   90.00
_cell.angle_beta   90.00
_cell.angle_gamma   90.00
#
_symmetry.space_group_name_H-M   'P 1'
#
loop_
_entity.id
_entity.type
_entity.pdbx_description
1 polymer ?
#
loop_
_entity_poly.entity_id
_entity_poly.type
_entity_poly.pdbx_seq_one_letter_code
_entity_poly.pdbx_strand_id
1 'polypeptide(L)'
;MYFGRILKVKPGKLEEVKNWFNQINTTRREEALSTFSFEGVTREVFSIFKGLDGEHYVIGLNEATNIPKKGDPSVQINQEHTAIMTECFEPFSEKGEILLDLNTQVS
;
A
#
# COMPACT_ATOMS: atom_id res chain seq x y z
N MET A 1 -3.76 12.01 -9.18
CA MET A 1 -3.36 10.82 -9.96
C MET A 1 -3.28 9.61 -9.04
N TYR A 2 -3.69 8.48 -9.53
CA TYR A 2 -3.69 7.23 -8.76
C TYR A 2 -2.65 6.27 -9.33
N PHE A 3 -1.96 5.57 -8.44
CA PHE A 3 -0.96 4.56 -8.78
C PHE A 3 -1.23 3.33 -7.93
N GLY A 4 -1.24 2.16 -8.53
CA GLY A 4 -1.53 0.95 -7.79
C GLY A 4 -1.07 -0.33 -8.46
N ARG A 5 -1.10 -1.39 -7.69
CA ARG A 5 -0.76 -2.74 -8.16
C ARG A 5 -1.37 -3.79 -7.25
N ILE A 6 -1.35 -5.03 -7.73
CA ILE A 6 -1.82 -6.18 -6.97
C ILE A 6 -0.61 -6.96 -6.46
N LEU A 7 -0.69 -7.33 -5.19
CA LEU A 7 0.30 -8.18 -4.54
C LEU A 7 -0.39 -9.44 -4.04
N LYS A 8 0.31 -10.55 -4.04
CA LYS A 8 -0.20 -11.80 -3.46
C LYS A 8 0.42 -12.02 -2.09
N VAL A 9 -0.41 -12.37 -1.12
CA VAL A 9 0.07 -12.70 0.22
C VAL A 9 0.70 -14.10 0.18
N LYS A 10 1.92 -14.21 0.69
CA LYS A 10 2.61 -15.50 0.77
C LYS A 10 1.90 -16.43 1.75
N PRO A 11 1.97 -17.75 1.53
CA PRO A 11 1.36 -18.72 2.44
C PRO A 11 1.79 -18.51 3.89
N GLY A 12 0.82 -18.54 4.82
CA GLY A 12 1.08 -18.41 6.24
C GLY A 12 1.35 -17.00 6.73
N LYS A 13 1.26 -15.98 5.87
CA LYS A 13 1.59 -14.59 6.24
C LYS A 13 0.39 -13.67 6.43
N LEU A 14 -0.83 -14.19 6.28
CA LEU A 14 -2.05 -13.37 6.34
C LEU A 14 -2.19 -12.58 7.65
N GLU A 15 -1.98 -13.24 8.79
CA GLU A 15 -2.14 -12.58 10.10
C GLU A 15 -1.06 -11.50 10.30
N GLU A 16 0.15 -11.76 9.87
CA GLU A 16 1.25 -10.80 9.96
C GLU A 16 0.94 -9.55 9.12
N VAL A 17 0.40 -9.74 7.91
CA VAL A 17 -0.03 -8.64 7.04
C VAL A 17 -1.10 -7.80 7.70
N LYS A 18 -2.16 -8.45 8.18
CA LYS A 18 -3.25 -7.74 8.85
C LYS A 18 -2.78 -6.98 10.09
N ASN A 19 -1.92 -7.60 10.86
CA ASN A 19 -1.38 -6.98 12.07
C ASN A 19 -0.54 -5.75 11.75
N TRP A 20 0.31 -5.82 10.73
CA TRP A 20 1.13 -4.68 10.30
C TRP A 20 0.26 -3.51 9.85
N PHE A 21 -0.70 -3.75 8.96
CA PHE A 21 -1.57 -2.69 8.49
C PHE A 21 -2.47 -2.12 9.60
N ASN A 22 -2.87 -2.94 10.55
CA ASN A 22 -3.60 -2.44 11.72
C ASN A 22 -2.74 -1.49 12.56
N GLN A 23 -1.46 -1.80 12.76
CA GLN A 23 -0.55 -0.90 13.47
C GLN A 23 -0.40 0.43 12.73
N ILE A 24 -0.20 0.40 11.43
CA ILE A 24 -0.11 1.63 10.62
C ILE A 24 -1.40 2.45 10.75
N ASN A 25 -2.54 1.77 10.75
CA ASN A 25 -3.84 2.44 10.79
C ASN A 25 -4.20 3.00 12.16
N THR A 26 -3.54 2.57 13.21
CA THR A 26 -3.87 2.92 14.60
C THR A 26 -2.68 3.50 15.35
N THR A 27 -1.86 2.66 15.96
CA THR A 27 -0.80 3.10 16.88
C THR A 27 0.36 3.82 16.21
N ARG A 28 0.61 3.55 14.94
CA ARG A 28 1.71 4.16 14.18
C ARG A 28 1.22 5.06 13.05
N ARG A 29 -0.03 5.50 13.12
CA ARG A 29 -0.67 6.30 12.08
C ARG A 29 0.07 7.63 11.83
N GLU A 30 0.38 8.37 12.89
CA GLU A 30 1.06 9.66 12.75
C GLU A 30 2.46 9.49 12.13
N GLU A 31 3.16 8.47 12.55
CA GLU A 31 4.48 8.13 12.02
C GLU A 31 4.40 7.82 10.51
N ALA A 32 3.41 7.03 10.11
CA ALA A 32 3.19 6.70 8.70
C ALA A 32 2.83 7.93 7.87
N LEU A 33 1.92 8.76 8.37
CA LEU A 33 1.53 9.99 7.67
C LEU A 33 2.69 10.96 7.50
N SER A 34 3.63 10.97 8.43
CA SER A 34 4.80 11.86 8.34
C SER A 34 5.69 11.58 7.12
N THR A 35 5.58 10.40 6.51
CA THR A 35 6.38 10.04 5.33
C THR A 35 5.77 10.52 4.02
N PHE A 36 4.51 10.92 4.03
CA PHE A 36 3.77 11.21 2.80
C PHE A 36 4.29 12.41 2.03
N SER A 37 4.67 13.48 2.71
CA SER A 37 5.13 14.69 2.02
C SER A 37 6.42 14.44 1.25
N PHE A 38 7.33 13.63 1.78
CA PHE A 38 8.56 13.26 1.09
C PHE A 38 8.28 12.45 -0.17
N GLU A 39 7.31 11.54 -0.09
CA GLU A 39 6.96 10.64 -1.20
C GLU A 39 6.04 11.31 -2.23
N GLY A 40 5.44 12.44 -1.89
CA GLY A 40 4.47 13.12 -2.75
C GLY A 40 3.11 12.45 -2.76
N VAL A 41 2.82 11.62 -1.76
CA VAL A 41 1.55 10.88 -1.61
C VAL A 41 0.60 11.69 -0.75
N THR A 42 -0.66 11.74 -1.14
CA THR A 42 -1.73 12.41 -0.38
C THR A 42 -2.69 11.41 0.25
N ARG A 43 -2.79 10.21 -0.29
CA ARG A 43 -3.64 9.15 0.24
C ARG A 43 -3.11 7.79 -0.17
N GLU A 44 -3.21 6.84 0.73
CA GLU A 44 -2.83 5.46 0.48
C GLU A 44 -3.92 4.54 1.00
N VAL A 45 -4.39 3.62 0.16
CA VAL A 45 -5.41 2.65 0.51
C VAL A 45 -4.90 1.27 0.13
N PHE A 46 -4.97 0.35 1.07
CA PHE A 46 -4.74 -1.07 0.83
C PHE A 46 -6.00 -1.84 1.14
N SER A 47 -6.42 -2.67 0.21
CA SER A 47 -7.59 -3.53 0.41
C SER A 47 -7.20 -4.97 0.17
N ILE A 48 -7.67 -5.87 1.02
CA ILE A 48 -7.36 -7.30 0.92
C ILE A 48 -8.57 -8.06 0.42
N PHE A 49 -8.33 -9.00 -0.48
CA PHE A 49 -9.36 -9.83 -1.09
C PHE A 49 -8.97 -11.28 -1.01
N LYS A 50 -9.93 -12.15 -0.71
CA LYS A 50 -9.74 -13.58 -0.88
C LYS A 50 -10.15 -13.92 -2.31
N GLY A 51 -9.21 -14.46 -3.07
CA GLY A 51 -9.47 -14.88 -4.44
C GLY A 51 -10.37 -16.11 -4.49
N LEU A 52 -10.97 -16.33 -5.65
CA LEU A 52 -11.79 -17.53 -5.87
C LEU A 52 -10.93 -18.81 -5.83
N ASP A 53 -9.62 -18.66 -5.98
CA ASP A 53 -8.64 -19.74 -5.84
C ASP A 53 -8.29 -20.04 -4.38
N GLY A 54 -8.86 -19.27 -3.42
CA GLY A 54 -8.58 -19.40 -1.99
C GLY A 54 -7.37 -18.64 -1.50
N GLU A 55 -6.59 -18.04 -2.39
CA GLU A 55 -5.43 -17.23 -2.04
C GLU A 55 -5.85 -15.81 -1.68
N HIS A 56 -4.97 -15.07 -1.00
CA HIS A 56 -5.24 -13.70 -0.61
C HIS A 56 -4.41 -12.72 -1.43
N TYR A 57 -5.06 -11.64 -1.86
CA TYR A 57 -4.46 -10.59 -2.69
C TYR A 57 -4.71 -9.24 -2.05
N VAL A 58 -3.73 -8.37 -2.17
CA VAL A 58 -3.84 -6.99 -1.70
C VAL A 58 -3.74 -6.06 -2.90
N ILE A 59 -4.67 -5.12 -2.97
CA ILE A 59 -4.59 -4.02 -3.94
C ILE A 59 -4.16 -2.80 -3.16
N GLY A 60 -3.00 -2.25 -3.54
CA GLY A 60 -2.52 -0.99 -2.99
C GLY A 60 -2.75 0.12 -4.00
N LEU A 61 -3.33 1.22 -3.55
CA LEU A 61 -3.64 2.37 -4.39
C LEU A 61 -3.18 3.64 -3.69
N ASN A 62 -2.34 4.42 -4.37
CA ASN A 62 -1.85 5.70 -3.88
C ASN A 62 -2.40 6.83 -4.73
N GLU A 63 -2.85 7.89 -4.06
CA GLU A 63 -3.13 9.16 -4.70
C GLU A 63 -1.93 10.08 -4.52
N ALA A 64 -1.45 10.66 -5.60
CA ALA A 64 -0.29 11.54 -5.59
C ALA A 64 -0.43 12.64 -6.63
N THR A 65 0.28 13.76 -6.40
CA THR A 65 0.27 14.89 -7.34
C THR A 65 1.13 14.62 -8.58
N ASN A 66 2.18 13.83 -8.40
CA ASN A 66 3.09 13.40 -9.46
C ASN A 66 3.44 11.93 -9.23
N ILE A 67 4.32 11.37 -10.06
CA ILE A 67 4.82 10.02 -9.83
C ILE A 67 5.44 9.96 -8.43
N PRO A 68 4.96 9.07 -7.54
CA PRO A 68 5.46 9.01 -6.18
C PRO A 68 6.95 8.67 -6.15
N LYS A 69 7.67 9.30 -5.22
CA LYS A 69 9.05 8.94 -4.92
C LYS A 69 9.08 7.74 -4.02
N LYS A 70 10.18 7.00 -4.07
CA LYS A 70 10.44 5.96 -3.07
C LYS A 70 10.55 6.60 -1.69
N GLY A 71 10.10 5.90 -0.65
CA GLY A 71 10.26 6.33 0.71
C GLY A 71 11.74 6.49 1.09
N ASP A 72 12.00 7.41 2.01
CA ASP A 72 13.34 7.63 2.54
C ASP A 72 13.82 6.37 3.28
N PRO A 73 14.89 5.70 2.82
CA PRO A 73 15.34 4.44 3.44
C PRO A 73 15.97 4.64 4.82
N SER A 74 16.24 5.86 5.24
CA SER A 74 16.76 6.14 6.58
C SER A 74 15.65 6.20 7.64
N VAL A 75 14.38 6.29 7.24
CA VAL A 75 13.26 6.38 8.17
C VAL A 75 12.85 4.99 8.63
N GLN A 76 12.76 4.79 9.93
CA GLN A 76 12.54 3.46 10.53
C GLN A 76 11.26 2.79 10.05
N ILE A 77 10.13 3.51 10.01
CA ILE A 77 8.87 2.90 9.57
C ILE A 77 8.94 2.42 8.11
N ASN A 78 9.70 3.12 7.27
CA ASN A 78 9.90 2.71 5.88
C ASN A 78 10.74 1.44 5.80
N GLN A 79 11.75 1.29 6.67
CA GLN A 79 12.56 0.08 6.74
C GLN A 79 11.70 -1.11 7.17
N GLU A 80 10.87 -0.94 8.19
CA GLU A 80 9.97 -1.98 8.67
C GLU A 80 8.94 -2.35 7.62
N HIS A 81 8.36 -1.36 6.95
CA HIS A 81 7.39 -1.59 5.89
C HIS A 81 8.01 -2.38 4.73
N THR A 82 9.19 -2.00 4.29
CA THR A 82 9.91 -2.72 3.23
C THR A 82 10.18 -4.16 3.62
N ALA A 83 10.59 -4.41 4.87
CA ALA A 83 10.83 -5.76 5.37
C ALA A 83 9.54 -6.60 5.35
N ILE A 84 8.43 -6.06 5.82
CA ILE A 84 7.13 -6.74 5.80
C ILE A 84 6.68 -7.02 4.35
N MET A 85 6.81 -6.04 3.48
CA MET A 85 6.41 -6.20 2.08
C MET A 85 7.23 -7.30 1.40
N THR A 86 8.53 -7.35 1.66
CA THR A 86 9.40 -8.38 1.09
C THR A 86 9.11 -9.76 1.66
N GLU A 87 8.88 -9.86 2.97
CA GLU A 87 8.65 -11.13 3.65
C GLU A 87 7.27 -11.71 3.36
N CYS A 88 6.25 -10.88 3.30
CA CYS A 88 4.86 -11.32 3.31
C CYS A 88 4.18 -11.34 1.94
N PHE A 89 4.74 -10.66 0.95
CA PHE A 89 4.12 -10.54 -0.36
C PHE A 89 5.04 -10.97 -1.48
N GLU A 90 4.41 -11.41 -2.56
CA GLU A 90 5.06 -11.56 -3.85
C GLU A 90 4.35 -10.69 -4.88
N PRO A 91 5.09 -10.13 -5.86
CA PRO A 91 4.45 -9.36 -6.94
C PRO A 91 3.47 -10.24 -7.70
N PHE A 92 2.30 -9.70 -8.01
CA PHE A 92 1.28 -10.41 -8.76
C PHE A 92 0.91 -9.70 -10.06
N SER A 93 1.08 -8.39 -10.11
CA SER A 93 0.81 -7.60 -11.31
C SER A 93 1.89 -6.54 -11.51
N GLU A 94 1.95 -6.01 -12.72
CA GLU A 94 2.60 -4.74 -12.99
C GLU A 94 1.74 -3.61 -12.42
N LYS A 95 2.23 -2.37 -12.52
CA LYS A 95 1.45 -1.20 -12.12
C LYS A 95 0.17 -1.14 -12.94
N GLY A 96 -0.94 -0.83 -12.26
CA GLY A 96 -2.23 -0.72 -12.90
C GLY A 96 -2.38 0.54 -13.73
N GLU A 97 -3.32 0.51 -14.65
CA GLU A 97 -3.73 1.66 -15.45
C GLU A 97 -5.12 2.07 -15.01
N ILE A 98 -5.30 3.36 -14.71
CA ILE A 98 -6.62 3.88 -14.35
C ILE A 98 -7.43 4.10 -15.62
N LEU A 99 -8.53 3.36 -15.75
CA LEU A 99 -9.40 3.48 -16.91
C LEU A 99 -10.54 4.48 -16.71
N LEU A 100 -10.94 4.70 -15.46
CA LEU A 100 -12.07 5.56 -15.15
C LEU A 100 -11.86 6.17 -13.77
N ASP A 101 -12.05 7.46 -13.68
CA ASP A 101 -11.98 8.20 -12.42
C ASP A 101 -13.12 9.23 -12.44
N LEU A 102 -14.26 8.85 -11.87
CA LEU A 102 -15.41 9.72 -11.74
C LEU A 102 -15.51 10.23 -10.32
N ASN A 103 -15.63 11.54 -10.19
CA ASN A 103 -15.70 12.20 -8.90
C ASN A 103 -16.80 13.25 -8.93
N THR A 104 -17.73 13.17 -7.97
CA THR A 104 -18.80 14.15 -7.83
C THR A 104 -18.32 15.45 -7.18
N GLN A 105 -17.13 15.45 -6.59
CA GLN A 105 -16.53 16.63 -6.00
C GLN A 105 -15.99 17.54 -7.10
N VAL A 106 -16.44 18.78 -7.11
CA VAL A 106 -15.94 19.79 -8.03
C VAL A 106 -15.06 20.74 -7.22
N SER A 107 -13.80 20.78 -7.56
CA SER A 107 -12.85 21.68 -6.89
C SER A 107 -12.69 22.98 -7.66
#